data_f16c66ee4fb974cbd5b6cc443929502c
#
_entry.id   f16c66ee4fb974cbd5b6cc443929502c
#
_cell.length_a   1.000
_cell.length_b   1.000
_cell.length_c   1.000
_cell.angle_alpha   90.00
_cell.angle_beta   90.00
_cell.angle_gamma   90.00
#
_symmetry.space_group_name_H-M   'P 1'
#
loop_
_entity.id
_entity.type
_entity.pdbx_description
1 polymer ?
#
loop_
_entity_poly.entity_id
_entity_poly.type
_entity_poly.pdbx_seq_one_letter_code
_entity_poly.pdbx_strand_id
1 'polypeptide(L)'
;MSESSDYTPPKVWKWETENGGPFASTNRPIAGPTHDKELPVGEHPLQLYSLGTPNGVKVTILLEELLAKGITGAEYAAWIIRIGDSDQFGSGFVGVNPNSKIPALMDYSTPKPTRVFESGAILLYLAEKFGEFLPSDPADRAECLSWLFWQMGSAPYLGGGFGHFYKYAPTKIEYCIDRYAMEVKRQLDVLDRHLADHHYMCGDEYTIADIAIWPWYGSLVL
;
A
#
# COMPACT_ATOMS: atom_id res chain seq x y z
N MET A 1 15.03 22.38 -26.40
CA MET A 1 16.37 22.07 -25.84
C MET A 1 16.21 22.24 -24.34
N SER A 2 16.11 21.15 -23.58
CA SER A 2 16.01 21.20 -22.11
C SER A 2 17.35 21.66 -21.57
N GLU A 3 17.34 22.69 -20.73
CA GLU A 3 18.49 23.01 -19.90
C GLU A 3 18.87 21.75 -19.13
N SER A 4 20.00 21.15 -19.46
CA SER A 4 20.60 20.12 -18.63
C SER A 4 20.90 20.79 -17.29
N SER A 5 20.23 20.38 -16.22
CA SER A 5 20.59 20.84 -14.90
C SER A 5 22.06 20.49 -14.68
N ASP A 6 22.89 21.49 -14.34
CA ASP A 6 24.31 21.29 -13.97
C ASP A 6 24.47 20.52 -12.65
N TYR A 7 23.43 19.72 -12.27
CA TYR A 7 23.45 18.92 -11.05
C TYR A 7 24.39 17.73 -11.21
N THR A 8 25.44 17.73 -10.42
CA THR A 8 26.33 16.58 -10.26
C THR A 8 25.98 15.84 -8.98
N PRO A 9 25.51 14.58 -9.06
CA PRO A 9 25.14 13.82 -7.86
C PRO A 9 26.36 13.62 -6.95
N PRO A 10 26.23 13.82 -5.64
CA PRO A 10 27.33 13.60 -4.72
C PRO A 10 27.67 12.11 -4.61
N LYS A 11 28.95 11.78 -4.34
CA LYS A 11 29.37 10.39 -4.09
C LYS A 11 28.67 9.77 -2.88
N VAL A 12 28.37 10.58 -1.87
CA VAL A 12 27.63 10.21 -0.67
C VAL A 12 26.54 11.25 -0.46
N TRP A 13 25.28 10.82 -0.57
CA TRP A 13 24.15 11.67 -0.31
C TRP A 13 24.03 11.96 1.19
N LYS A 14 23.81 13.22 1.54
CA LYS A 14 23.57 13.65 2.93
C LYS A 14 22.15 14.18 3.05
N TRP A 15 21.50 13.80 4.13
CA TRP A 15 20.17 14.31 4.44
C TRP A 15 20.23 15.74 4.98
N GLU A 16 19.38 16.58 4.41
CA GLU A 16 19.04 17.91 4.91
C GLU A 16 17.52 17.99 5.05
N THR A 17 17.02 18.78 5.99
CA THR A 17 15.59 18.85 6.31
C THR A 17 14.72 19.28 5.13
N GLU A 18 15.26 19.97 4.14
CA GLU A 18 14.58 20.46 2.94
C GLU A 18 14.59 19.43 1.79
N ASN A 19 15.34 18.35 1.91
CA ASN A 19 15.40 17.32 0.89
C ASN A 19 14.02 16.67 0.70
N GLY A 20 13.53 16.61 -0.54
CA GLY A 20 12.20 16.09 -0.86
C GLY A 20 11.13 17.18 -1.00
N GLY A 21 11.47 18.45 -0.80
CA GLY A 21 10.56 19.58 -0.99
C GLY A 21 9.28 19.46 -0.16
N PRO A 22 8.08 19.64 -0.74
CA PRO A 22 6.80 19.58 0.00
C PRO A 22 6.55 18.24 0.70
N PHE A 23 7.28 17.18 0.33
CA PHE A 23 7.14 15.83 0.90
C PHE A 23 8.24 15.47 1.90
N ALA A 24 9.12 16.42 2.27
CA ALA A 24 10.23 16.19 3.19
C ALA A 24 9.77 15.67 4.56
N SER A 25 8.59 16.08 5.04
CA SER A 25 8.01 15.64 6.31
C SER A 25 7.39 14.24 6.28
N THR A 26 7.12 13.68 5.10
CA THR A 26 6.41 12.38 4.97
C THR A 26 7.34 11.18 4.98
N ASN A 27 8.65 11.42 4.88
CA ASN A 27 9.67 10.37 4.90
C ASN A 27 10.96 10.87 5.56
N ARG A 28 11.80 9.94 6.00
CA ARG A 28 13.10 10.22 6.63
C ARG A 28 14.11 9.13 6.23
N PRO A 29 15.41 9.47 6.22
CA PRO A 29 16.46 8.48 5.95
C PRO A 29 16.78 7.58 7.16
N ILE A 30 16.13 7.79 8.31
CA ILE A 30 16.40 7.09 9.56
C ILE A 30 15.09 6.46 10.05
N ALA A 31 15.10 5.17 10.35
CA ALA A 31 13.98 4.46 10.96
C ALA A 31 13.83 4.79 12.47
N GLY A 32 12.74 4.36 13.06
CA GLY A 32 12.45 4.54 14.47
C GLY A 32 11.56 5.76 14.78
N PRO A 33 11.05 5.88 16.01
CA PRO A 33 10.14 6.96 16.40
C PRO A 33 10.86 8.31 16.52
N THR A 34 10.09 9.39 16.31
CA THR A 34 10.55 10.77 16.57
C THR A 34 9.95 11.35 17.84
N HIS A 35 8.82 10.78 18.29
CA HIS A 35 8.10 11.28 19.47
C HIS A 35 7.26 10.15 20.08
N ASP A 36 6.92 10.33 21.34
CA ASP A 36 6.02 9.41 22.01
C ASP A 36 4.57 9.74 21.66
N LYS A 37 3.87 8.73 21.17
CA LYS A 37 2.45 8.76 20.86
C LYS A 37 1.90 7.36 20.89
N GLU A 38 1.00 7.10 21.85
CA GLU A 38 0.29 5.84 21.93
C GLU A 38 -0.75 5.73 20.82
N LEU A 39 -1.06 4.49 20.42
CA LEU A 39 -2.14 4.20 19.49
C LEU A 39 -3.45 3.97 20.28
N PRO A 40 -4.58 4.49 19.79
CA PRO A 40 -5.88 4.15 20.34
C PRO A 40 -6.20 2.68 20.07
N VAL A 41 -6.96 2.07 20.99
CA VAL A 41 -7.51 0.71 20.86
C VAL A 41 -9.01 0.79 21.12
N GLY A 42 -9.81 0.24 20.22
CA GLY A 42 -11.26 0.20 20.30
C GLY A 42 -11.79 -1.15 20.80
N GLU A 43 -13.09 -1.34 20.64
CA GLU A 43 -13.82 -2.51 21.18
C GLU A 43 -13.55 -3.80 20.40
N HIS A 44 -13.27 -3.71 19.10
CA HIS A 44 -13.07 -4.88 18.25
C HIS A 44 -11.66 -5.45 18.37
N PRO A 45 -11.49 -6.76 18.21
CA PRO A 45 -10.16 -7.37 18.23
C PRO A 45 -9.24 -6.89 17.11
N LEU A 46 -9.79 -6.59 15.93
CA LEU A 46 -9.02 -6.08 14.80
C LEU A 46 -8.91 -4.55 14.90
N GLN A 47 -7.68 -4.04 14.95
CA GLN A 47 -7.39 -2.62 15.02
C GLN A 47 -6.62 -2.20 13.75
N LEU A 48 -7.27 -1.47 12.86
CA LEU A 48 -6.69 -0.98 11.61
C LEU A 48 -6.20 0.45 11.79
N TYR A 49 -4.91 0.68 11.61
CA TYR A 49 -4.26 1.99 11.61
C TYR A 49 -3.95 2.38 10.17
N SER A 50 -4.69 3.33 9.61
CA SER A 50 -4.65 3.57 8.16
C SER A 50 -4.98 5.02 7.78
N LEU A 51 -5.00 5.28 6.48
CA LEU A 51 -5.47 6.50 5.84
C LEU A 51 -6.08 6.13 4.48
N GLY A 52 -7.01 6.95 3.96
CA GLY A 52 -7.67 6.76 2.67
C GLY A 52 -6.73 6.93 1.46
N THR A 53 -5.65 6.17 1.43
CA THR A 53 -4.73 6.04 0.30
C THR A 53 -4.99 4.71 -0.42
N PRO A 54 -4.51 4.51 -1.67
CA PRO A 54 -4.72 3.23 -2.36
C PRO A 54 -4.32 2.00 -1.53
N ASN A 55 -3.22 2.08 -0.75
CA ASN A 55 -2.82 0.96 0.10
C ASN A 55 -3.73 0.76 1.32
N GLY A 56 -4.24 1.84 1.91
CA GLY A 56 -5.20 1.76 3.02
C GLY A 56 -6.54 1.20 2.57
N VAL A 57 -7.01 1.63 1.40
CA VAL A 57 -8.29 1.21 0.80
C VAL A 57 -8.33 -0.30 0.54
N LYS A 58 -7.23 -0.93 0.17
CA LYS A 58 -7.17 -2.40 0.02
C LYS A 58 -7.70 -3.14 1.24
N VAL A 59 -7.24 -2.73 2.42
CA VAL A 59 -7.57 -3.40 3.68
C VAL A 59 -9.02 -3.16 4.07
N THR A 60 -9.50 -1.92 3.88
CA THR A 60 -10.92 -1.62 4.14
C THR A 60 -11.85 -2.35 3.17
N ILE A 61 -11.50 -2.48 1.88
CA ILE A 61 -12.29 -3.29 0.94
C ILE A 61 -12.42 -4.72 1.47
N LEU A 62 -11.31 -5.38 1.80
CA LEU A 62 -11.36 -6.77 2.26
C LEU A 62 -12.21 -6.93 3.54
N LEU A 63 -12.03 -6.04 4.51
CA LEU A 63 -12.80 -6.09 5.76
C LEU A 63 -14.30 -5.88 5.52
N GLU A 64 -14.67 -4.91 4.69
CA GLU A 64 -16.08 -4.67 4.33
C GLU A 64 -16.69 -5.82 3.51
N GLU A 65 -15.92 -6.44 2.62
CA GLU A 65 -16.37 -7.64 1.88
C GLU A 65 -16.59 -8.84 2.82
N LEU A 66 -15.71 -9.02 3.81
CA LEU A 66 -15.90 -10.06 4.85
C LEU A 66 -17.16 -9.80 5.66
N LEU A 67 -17.41 -8.55 6.07
CA LEU A 67 -18.62 -8.17 6.79
C LEU A 67 -19.87 -8.33 5.92
N ALA A 68 -19.83 -7.97 4.65
CA ALA A 68 -20.93 -8.15 3.70
C ALA A 68 -21.29 -9.63 3.50
N LYS A 69 -20.31 -10.53 3.60
CA LYS A 69 -20.53 -11.99 3.63
C LYS A 69 -21.04 -12.51 4.98
N GLY A 70 -21.16 -11.66 6.00
CA GLY A 70 -21.60 -12.05 7.33
C GLY A 70 -20.55 -12.82 8.14
N ILE A 71 -19.28 -12.64 7.84
CA ILE A 71 -18.17 -13.33 8.53
C ILE A 71 -18.02 -12.75 9.93
N THR A 72 -18.34 -13.53 10.93
CA THR A 72 -18.22 -13.15 12.34
C THR A 72 -16.75 -13.02 12.75
N GLY A 73 -16.41 -11.96 13.45
CA GLY A 73 -15.05 -11.67 13.93
C GLY A 73 -14.23 -10.83 12.95
N ALA A 74 -14.83 -10.43 11.81
CA ALA A 74 -14.23 -9.46 10.88
C ALA A 74 -14.51 -8.01 11.27
N GLU A 75 -15.31 -7.75 12.32
CA GLU A 75 -15.54 -6.42 12.87
C GLU A 75 -14.23 -5.79 13.33
N TYR A 76 -14.04 -4.52 13.00
CA TYR A 76 -12.77 -3.83 13.25
C TYR A 76 -12.97 -2.39 13.73
N ALA A 77 -12.00 -1.88 14.47
CA ALA A 77 -11.87 -0.47 14.76
C ALA A 77 -10.84 0.16 13.82
N ALA A 78 -11.18 1.28 13.20
CA ALA A 78 -10.31 2.00 12.26
C ALA A 78 -9.85 3.34 12.82
N TRP A 79 -8.54 3.59 12.73
CA TRP A 79 -7.88 4.76 13.27
C TRP A 79 -7.08 5.48 12.18
N ILE A 80 -7.34 6.79 12.06
CA ILE A 80 -6.63 7.60 11.06
C ILE A 80 -5.22 7.93 11.54
N ILE A 81 -4.24 7.61 10.73
CA ILE A 81 -2.84 8.02 10.87
C ILE A 81 -2.59 9.18 9.91
N ARG A 82 -2.48 10.39 10.45
CA ARG A 82 -2.25 11.61 9.65
C ARG A 82 -0.78 11.72 9.28
N ILE A 83 -0.43 11.24 8.09
CA ILE A 83 0.96 11.25 7.63
C ILE A 83 1.53 12.67 7.44
N GLY A 84 0.66 13.67 7.17
CA GLY A 84 1.05 15.08 7.14
C GLY A 84 1.45 15.65 8.50
N ASP A 85 0.91 15.07 9.59
CA ASP A 85 1.18 15.45 10.98
C ASP A 85 2.29 14.58 11.61
N SER A 86 2.95 13.75 10.82
CA SER A 86 4.01 12.83 11.26
C SER A 86 3.55 11.73 12.22
N ASP A 87 2.27 11.38 12.26
CA ASP A 87 1.70 10.34 13.12
C ASP A 87 2.36 8.96 12.90
N GLN A 88 2.80 8.68 11.67
CA GLN A 88 3.49 7.45 11.31
C GLN A 88 4.86 7.28 12.00
N PHE A 89 5.38 8.35 12.61
CA PHE A 89 6.65 8.35 13.34
C PHE A 89 6.46 8.37 14.87
N GLY A 90 5.22 8.28 15.35
CA GLY A 90 4.92 8.10 16.78
C GLY A 90 5.35 6.72 17.27
N SER A 91 5.81 6.62 18.54
CA SER A 91 6.35 5.38 19.11
C SER A 91 5.39 4.20 19.04
N GLY A 92 4.10 4.42 19.26
CA GLY A 92 3.08 3.38 19.15
C GLY A 92 2.93 2.84 17.73
N PHE A 93 2.86 3.72 16.71
CA PHE A 93 2.74 3.27 15.33
C PHE A 93 4.01 2.57 14.84
N VAL A 94 5.18 3.08 15.17
CA VAL A 94 6.47 2.43 14.85
C VAL A 94 6.58 1.05 15.51
N GLY A 95 6.00 0.88 16.71
CA GLY A 95 5.91 -0.42 17.38
C GLY A 95 5.08 -1.45 16.60
N VAL A 96 4.03 -1.01 15.89
CA VAL A 96 3.23 -1.86 15.00
C VAL A 96 3.90 -2.00 13.63
N ASN A 97 4.36 -0.91 13.03
CA ASN A 97 5.04 -0.94 11.74
C ASN A 97 6.40 -0.22 11.78
N PRO A 98 7.51 -0.97 11.86
CA PRO A 98 8.86 -0.39 11.89
C PRO A 98 9.22 0.35 10.59
N ASN A 99 8.49 0.12 9.50
CA ASN A 99 8.65 0.84 8.22
C ASN A 99 7.99 2.23 8.24
N SER A 100 7.20 2.56 9.29
CA SER A 100 6.49 3.83 9.42
C SER A 100 5.62 4.20 8.21
N LYS A 101 4.94 3.20 7.64
CA LYS A 101 4.01 3.35 6.50
C LYS A 101 2.64 2.77 6.84
N ILE A 102 1.57 3.42 6.42
CA ILE A 102 0.20 2.90 6.50
C ILE A 102 -0.06 1.97 5.29
N PRO A 103 -0.96 1.01 5.43
CA PRO A 103 -1.69 0.58 6.64
C PRO A 103 -0.88 -0.33 7.56
N ALA A 104 -1.34 -0.47 8.80
CA ALA A 104 -0.88 -1.47 9.75
C ALA A 104 -2.07 -2.05 10.53
N LEU A 105 -1.99 -3.30 10.94
CA LEU A 105 -3.04 -4.02 11.65
C LEU A 105 -2.51 -4.63 12.95
N MET A 106 -3.28 -4.52 14.02
CA MET A 106 -3.14 -5.34 15.22
C MET A 106 -4.34 -6.25 15.36
N ASP A 107 -4.11 -7.52 15.60
CA ASP A 107 -5.14 -8.50 15.91
C ASP A 107 -4.99 -8.98 17.36
N TYR A 108 -5.96 -8.67 18.18
CA TYR A 108 -6.06 -9.03 19.59
C TYR A 108 -7.01 -10.23 19.82
N SER A 109 -7.48 -10.91 18.77
CA SER A 109 -8.41 -12.04 18.91
C SER A 109 -7.77 -13.29 19.52
N THR A 110 -6.45 -13.33 19.68
CA THR A 110 -5.71 -14.42 20.31
C THR A 110 -4.97 -13.94 21.56
N PRO A 111 -4.63 -14.83 22.50
CA PRO A 111 -3.92 -14.46 23.74
C PRO A 111 -2.58 -13.74 23.50
N LYS A 112 -1.93 -14.00 22.37
CA LYS A 112 -0.74 -13.28 21.92
C LYS A 112 -1.14 -12.37 20.75
N PRO A 113 -1.19 -11.06 20.92
CA PRO A 113 -1.53 -10.15 19.83
C PRO A 113 -0.62 -10.32 18.62
N THR A 114 -1.21 -10.29 17.45
CA THR A 114 -0.48 -10.39 16.18
C THR A 114 -0.45 -9.03 15.50
N ARG A 115 0.74 -8.52 15.21
CA ARG A 115 0.90 -7.34 14.36
C ARG A 115 1.14 -7.76 12.92
N VAL A 116 0.50 -7.05 12.00
CA VAL A 116 0.72 -7.25 10.56
C VAL A 116 0.91 -5.88 9.91
N PHE A 117 1.95 -5.74 9.12
CA PHE A 117 2.21 -4.54 8.31
C PHE A 117 2.53 -4.95 6.87
N GLU A 118 2.54 -4.00 5.94
CA GLU A 118 2.44 -4.15 4.49
C GLU A 118 1.03 -4.55 4.03
N SER A 119 0.44 -3.76 3.13
CA SER A 119 -0.96 -3.97 2.72
C SER A 119 -1.21 -5.36 2.14
N GLY A 120 -0.28 -5.90 1.35
CA GLY A 120 -0.40 -7.26 0.82
C GLY A 120 -0.32 -8.34 1.89
N ALA A 121 0.52 -8.17 2.91
CA ALA A 121 0.61 -9.10 4.03
C ALA A 121 -0.66 -9.05 4.89
N ILE A 122 -1.27 -7.88 5.07
CA ILE A 122 -2.54 -7.73 5.77
C ILE A 122 -3.67 -8.44 5.01
N LEU A 123 -3.74 -8.26 3.67
CA LEU A 123 -4.72 -8.96 2.85
C LEU A 123 -4.57 -10.49 2.98
N LEU A 124 -3.36 -10.99 2.84
CA LEU A 124 -3.10 -12.43 2.95
C LEU A 124 -3.46 -12.96 4.34
N TYR A 125 -3.03 -12.27 5.39
CA TYR A 125 -3.33 -12.65 6.77
C TYR A 125 -4.83 -12.75 7.06
N LEU A 126 -5.61 -11.74 6.64
CA LEU A 126 -7.05 -11.72 6.83
C LEU A 126 -7.75 -12.79 5.99
N ALA A 127 -7.34 -12.98 4.73
CA ALA A 127 -7.88 -14.01 3.87
C ALA A 127 -7.65 -15.42 4.43
N GLU A 128 -6.44 -15.70 4.95
CA GLU A 128 -6.13 -16.98 5.62
C GLU A 128 -6.90 -17.15 6.93
N LYS A 129 -6.99 -16.08 7.74
CA LYS A 129 -7.70 -16.10 9.02
C LYS A 129 -9.18 -16.45 8.86
N PHE A 130 -9.83 -15.93 7.85
CA PHE A 130 -11.27 -16.10 7.62
C PHE A 130 -11.63 -17.16 6.56
N GLY A 131 -10.63 -17.67 5.83
CA GLY A 131 -10.84 -18.66 4.78
C GLY A 131 -11.57 -18.14 3.55
N GLU A 132 -11.45 -16.82 3.25
CA GLU A 132 -12.20 -16.15 2.20
C GLU A 132 -11.26 -15.39 1.26
N PHE A 133 -11.67 -15.19 -0.01
CA PHE A 133 -10.97 -14.41 -1.03
C PHE A 133 -9.56 -14.89 -1.37
N LEU A 134 -9.24 -16.14 -1.06
CA LEU A 134 -7.97 -16.79 -1.36
C LEU A 134 -8.23 -18.23 -1.77
N PRO A 135 -7.86 -18.67 -2.98
CA PRO A 135 -8.07 -20.04 -3.41
C PRO A 135 -7.39 -21.05 -2.50
N SER A 136 -8.05 -22.19 -2.29
CA SER A 136 -7.53 -23.31 -1.49
C SER A 136 -6.70 -24.30 -2.33
N ASP A 137 -6.96 -24.42 -3.65
CA ASP A 137 -6.14 -25.20 -4.55
C ASP A 137 -4.72 -24.62 -4.62
N PRO A 138 -3.67 -25.43 -4.53
CA PRO A 138 -2.29 -24.91 -4.52
C PRO A 138 -1.88 -24.16 -5.79
N ALA A 139 -2.38 -24.54 -6.96
CA ALA A 139 -2.04 -23.90 -8.22
C ALA A 139 -2.74 -22.54 -8.33
N ASP A 140 -4.04 -22.49 -8.05
CA ASP A 140 -4.82 -21.24 -8.08
C ASP A 140 -4.35 -20.27 -7.00
N ARG A 141 -3.98 -20.80 -5.83
CA ARG A 141 -3.37 -20.00 -4.77
C ARG A 141 -2.03 -19.38 -5.20
N ALA A 142 -1.19 -20.15 -5.90
CA ALA A 142 0.08 -19.63 -6.41
C ALA A 142 -0.13 -18.52 -7.45
N GLU A 143 -1.13 -18.67 -8.32
CA GLU A 143 -1.51 -17.63 -9.27
C GLU A 143 -1.99 -16.36 -8.55
N CYS A 144 -2.88 -16.49 -7.58
CA CYS A 144 -3.38 -15.37 -6.76
C CYS A 144 -2.24 -14.63 -6.05
N LEU A 145 -1.31 -15.36 -5.44
CA LEU A 145 -0.16 -14.76 -4.78
C LEU A 145 0.80 -14.10 -5.79
N SER A 146 0.95 -14.65 -6.98
CA SER A 146 1.77 -14.05 -8.04
C SER A 146 1.24 -12.66 -8.43
N TRP A 147 -0.06 -12.53 -8.63
CA TRP A 147 -0.70 -11.24 -8.90
C TRP A 147 -0.66 -10.29 -7.70
N LEU A 148 -0.84 -10.79 -6.49
CA LEU A 148 -0.69 -9.99 -5.28
C LEU A 148 0.71 -9.40 -5.17
N PHE A 149 1.76 -10.21 -5.32
CA PHE A 149 3.15 -9.74 -5.26
C PHE A 149 3.55 -8.89 -6.46
N TRP A 150 3.02 -9.18 -7.66
CA TRP A 150 3.17 -8.31 -8.81
C TRP A 150 2.67 -6.89 -8.50
N GLN A 151 1.49 -6.77 -7.87
CA GLN A 151 0.94 -5.46 -7.50
C GLN A 151 1.80 -4.77 -6.44
N MET A 152 2.28 -5.49 -5.42
CA MET A 152 3.17 -4.91 -4.39
C MET A 152 4.47 -4.36 -5.00
N GLY A 153 5.06 -5.07 -5.95
CA GLY A 153 6.26 -4.64 -6.65
C GLY A 153 6.04 -3.53 -7.68
N SER A 154 4.82 -3.41 -8.20
CA SER A 154 4.47 -2.48 -9.29
C SER A 154 3.92 -1.13 -8.81
N ALA A 155 3.20 -1.10 -7.69
CA ALA A 155 2.60 0.11 -7.14
C ALA A 155 3.57 1.29 -6.95
N PRO A 156 4.83 1.11 -6.52
CA PRO A 156 5.79 2.20 -6.40
C PRO A 156 6.03 2.98 -7.68
N TYR A 157 5.93 2.33 -8.84
CA TYR A 157 6.08 3.01 -10.15
C TYR A 157 4.90 3.93 -10.46
N LEU A 158 3.69 3.59 -10.01
CA LEU A 158 2.52 4.44 -10.20
C LEU A 158 2.57 5.68 -9.28
N GLY A 159 2.70 5.46 -7.99
CA GLY A 159 2.61 6.54 -7.00
C GLY A 159 3.92 7.31 -6.83
N GLY A 160 4.99 6.60 -6.44
CA GLY A 160 6.30 7.19 -6.16
C GLY A 160 7.09 7.56 -7.42
N GLY A 161 6.83 6.88 -8.53
CA GLY A 161 7.43 7.17 -9.83
C GLY A 161 6.60 8.15 -10.63
N PHE A 162 5.68 7.63 -11.46
CA PHE A 162 4.91 8.44 -12.40
C PHE A 162 4.09 9.53 -11.71
N GLY A 163 3.27 9.17 -10.73
CA GLY A 163 2.40 10.13 -10.03
C GLY A 163 3.18 11.26 -9.38
N HIS A 164 4.33 10.94 -8.77
CA HIS A 164 5.18 11.95 -8.17
C HIS A 164 5.73 12.93 -9.22
N PHE A 165 6.42 12.46 -10.24
CA PHE A 165 7.08 13.33 -11.21
C PHE A 165 6.09 14.02 -12.16
N TYR A 166 4.99 13.36 -12.52
CA TYR A 166 3.97 13.93 -13.39
C TYR A 166 3.11 14.98 -12.66
N LYS A 167 2.65 14.69 -11.44
CA LYS A 167 1.66 15.51 -10.73
C LYS A 167 2.27 16.36 -9.61
N TYR A 168 3.05 15.76 -8.72
CA TYR A 168 3.39 16.34 -7.43
C TYR A 168 4.75 17.04 -7.39
N ALA A 169 5.74 16.59 -8.14
CA ALA A 169 7.08 17.19 -8.12
C ALA A 169 7.02 18.68 -8.55
N PRO A 170 7.68 19.57 -7.81
CA PRO A 170 7.70 20.99 -8.13
C PRO A 170 8.43 21.28 -9.44
N THR A 171 9.41 20.46 -9.79
CA THR A 171 10.15 20.54 -11.05
C THR A 171 9.75 19.40 -11.97
N LYS A 172 9.36 19.72 -13.21
CA LYS A 172 9.03 18.73 -14.24
C LYS A 172 10.32 18.30 -14.94
N ILE A 173 10.63 17.01 -14.83
CA ILE A 173 11.81 16.39 -15.43
C ILE A 173 11.31 15.40 -16.49
N GLU A 174 11.42 15.80 -17.77
CA GLU A 174 10.92 15.03 -18.93
C GLU A 174 11.39 13.56 -18.87
N TYR A 175 12.69 13.35 -18.70
CA TYR A 175 13.25 11.99 -18.60
C TYR A 175 12.59 11.13 -17.51
N CYS A 176 12.33 11.69 -16.32
CA CYS A 176 11.68 10.96 -15.24
C CYS A 176 10.22 10.63 -15.59
N ILE A 177 9.52 11.60 -16.16
CA ILE A 177 8.12 11.44 -16.57
C ILE A 177 8.02 10.34 -17.64
N ASP A 178 8.81 10.40 -18.69
CA ASP A 178 8.81 9.43 -19.78
C ASP A 178 9.19 8.03 -19.31
N ARG A 179 10.24 7.94 -18.48
CA ARG A 179 10.70 6.65 -17.93
C ARG A 179 9.62 5.94 -17.14
N TYR A 180 8.89 6.68 -16.28
CA TYR A 180 7.83 6.11 -15.47
C TYR A 180 6.51 5.96 -16.21
N ALA A 181 6.18 6.84 -17.15
CA ALA A 181 5.01 6.71 -18.01
C ALA A 181 5.07 5.42 -18.85
N MET A 182 6.26 5.09 -19.41
CA MET A 182 6.48 3.85 -20.14
C MET A 182 6.21 2.62 -19.27
N GLU A 183 6.69 2.62 -18.03
CA GLU A 183 6.47 1.49 -17.12
C GLU A 183 5.00 1.37 -16.70
N VAL A 184 4.33 2.47 -16.40
CA VAL A 184 2.89 2.46 -16.07
C VAL A 184 2.05 1.95 -17.23
N LYS A 185 2.34 2.40 -18.46
CA LYS A 185 1.66 1.90 -19.66
C LYS A 185 1.88 0.41 -19.86
N ARG A 186 3.09 -0.09 -19.64
CA ARG A 186 3.39 -1.53 -19.70
C ARG A 186 2.58 -2.32 -18.68
N GLN A 187 2.44 -1.82 -17.46
CA GLN A 187 1.65 -2.46 -16.42
C GLN A 187 0.16 -2.48 -16.80
N LEU A 188 -0.37 -1.39 -17.33
CA LEU A 188 -1.75 -1.34 -17.81
C LEU A 188 -1.99 -2.30 -18.96
N ASP A 189 -1.05 -2.43 -19.92
CA ASP A 189 -1.15 -3.39 -21.02
C ASP A 189 -1.13 -4.85 -20.53
N VAL A 190 -0.38 -5.15 -19.46
CA VAL A 190 -0.42 -6.48 -18.82
C VAL A 190 -1.81 -6.78 -18.25
N LEU A 191 -2.40 -5.82 -17.54
CA LEU A 191 -3.75 -5.99 -16.97
C LEU A 191 -4.83 -6.08 -18.07
N ASP A 192 -4.76 -5.21 -19.07
CA ASP A 192 -5.72 -5.17 -20.16
C ASP A 192 -5.75 -6.51 -20.92
N ARG A 193 -4.58 -7.05 -21.26
CA ARG A 193 -4.47 -8.36 -21.92
C ARG A 193 -4.98 -9.50 -21.04
N HIS A 194 -4.65 -9.48 -19.77
CA HIS A 194 -5.08 -10.53 -18.85
C HIS A 194 -6.60 -10.52 -18.67
N LEU A 195 -7.17 -9.35 -18.42
CA LEU A 195 -8.60 -9.18 -18.20
C LEU A 195 -9.45 -9.26 -19.48
N ALA A 196 -8.84 -9.30 -20.67
CA ALA A 196 -9.57 -9.57 -21.91
C ALA A 196 -10.19 -10.98 -21.92
N ASP A 197 -9.53 -11.94 -21.26
CA ASP A 197 -9.93 -13.36 -21.23
C ASP A 197 -10.39 -13.85 -19.84
N HIS A 198 -10.33 -12.99 -18.81
CA HIS A 198 -10.66 -13.34 -17.42
C HIS A 198 -11.56 -12.28 -16.78
N HIS A 199 -12.55 -12.74 -16.00
CA HIS A 199 -13.43 -11.83 -15.24
C HIS A 199 -12.69 -11.15 -14.08
N TYR A 200 -11.80 -11.86 -13.43
CA TYR A 200 -10.96 -11.41 -12.33
C TYR A 200 -9.51 -11.84 -12.53
N MET A 201 -8.62 -11.38 -11.67
CA MET A 201 -7.19 -11.72 -11.76
C MET A 201 -6.90 -13.21 -11.59
N CYS A 202 -7.79 -13.96 -10.96
CA CYS A 202 -7.67 -15.41 -10.76
C CYS A 202 -8.80 -16.18 -11.47
N GLY A 203 -9.12 -15.79 -12.68
CA GLY A 203 -10.17 -16.43 -13.50
C GLY A 203 -11.56 -15.91 -13.17
N ASP A 204 -12.44 -16.78 -12.68
CA ASP A 204 -13.84 -16.44 -12.37
C ASP A 204 -14.07 -16.07 -10.90
N GLU A 205 -13.04 -16.11 -10.07
CA GLU A 205 -13.15 -15.84 -8.64
C GLU A 205 -12.53 -14.49 -8.26
N TYR A 206 -13.32 -13.69 -7.53
CA TYR A 206 -12.86 -12.44 -6.91
C TYR A 206 -11.99 -12.73 -5.70
N THR A 207 -10.76 -12.24 -5.70
CA THR A 207 -9.73 -12.59 -4.72
C THR A 207 -9.00 -11.37 -4.16
N ILE A 208 -8.10 -11.61 -3.20
CA ILE A 208 -7.20 -10.57 -2.67
C ILE A 208 -6.29 -9.96 -3.75
N ALA A 209 -6.09 -10.61 -4.89
CA ALA A 209 -5.35 -10.05 -6.02
C ALA A 209 -6.12 -8.86 -6.63
N ASP A 210 -7.43 -9.02 -6.85
CA ASP A 210 -8.31 -7.96 -7.37
C ASP A 210 -8.40 -6.80 -6.36
N ILE A 211 -8.60 -7.13 -5.09
CA ILE A 211 -8.66 -6.16 -3.98
C ILE A 211 -7.36 -5.34 -3.89
N ALA A 212 -6.21 -5.95 -4.15
CA ALA A 212 -4.94 -5.27 -4.16
C ALA A 212 -4.74 -4.35 -5.37
N ILE A 213 -5.20 -4.78 -6.55
CA ILE A 213 -4.97 -4.10 -7.83
C ILE A 213 -5.91 -2.90 -8.00
N TRP A 214 -7.18 -3.06 -7.70
CA TRP A 214 -8.21 -2.07 -7.96
C TRP A 214 -7.91 -0.65 -7.42
N PRO A 215 -7.50 -0.45 -6.15
CA PRO A 215 -7.29 0.90 -5.62
C PRO A 215 -6.17 1.69 -6.31
N TRP A 216 -5.24 1.02 -6.96
CA TRP A 216 -4.14 1.64 -7.68
C TRP A 216 -4.46 1.87 -9.15
N TYR A 217 -4.97 0.87 -9.85
CA TYR A 217 -5.14 0.91 -11.31
C TYR A 217 -6.54 1.39 -11.70
N GLY A 218 -7.58 1.04 -10.94
CA GLY A 218 -8.94 1.51 -11.17
C GLY A 218 -9.07 3.03 -11.10
N SER A 219 -8.34 3.68 -10.21
CA SER A 219 -8.32 5.14 -10.09
C SER A 219 -7.65 5.88 -11.27
N LEU A 220 -6.96 5.17 -12.16
CA LEU A 220 -6.36 5.75 -13.36
C LEU A 220 -7.35 5.84 -14.54
N VAL A 221 -8.46 5.12 -14.47
CA VAL A 221 -9.47 5.04 -15.54
C VAL A 221 -10.78 5.74 -15.16
N LEU A 222 -10.92 6.21 -13.94
CA LEU A 222 -12.02 7.03 -13.45
C LEU A 222 -11.61 8.51 -13.43
#